data_63a6874e83aab4dd50b8b9dcc83b98ff
#
_entry.id   63a6874e83aab4dd50b8b9dcc83b98ff
#
_cell.length_a   1.000
_cell.length_b   1.000
_cell.length_c   1.000
_cell.angle_alpha   90.00
_cell.angle_beta   90.00
_cell.angle_gamma   90.00
#
_symmetry.space_group_name_H-M   'P 1'
#
loop_
_entity.id
_entity.type
_entity.pdbx_description
1 polymer ?
#
loop_
_entity_poly.entity_id
_entity_poly.type
_entity_poly.pdbx_seq_one_letter_code
_entity_poly.pdbx_strand_id
1 'polypeptide(L)'
;MLFHIKHTHSWESCPYHDADRARETFGKAMAGIMESDVGLVGAYVDAAAHTTFLILDATSASQIEEALAPVIDIGWAETRPVVDFADVMDRVTDNS
;
A
#
# COMPACT_ATOMS: atom_id res chain seq x y z
N MET A 1 13.54 0.02 -3.47
CA MET A 1 12.97 -1.35 -3.34
C MET A 1 11.46 -1.27 -3.45
N LEU A 2 10.87 -2.15 -4.22
CA LEU A 2 9.42 -2.20 -4.40
C LEU A 2 8.76 -3.06 -3.33
N PHE A 3 7.61 -2.59 -2.85
CA PHE A 3 6.77 -3.32 -1.90
C PHE A 3 5.34 -3.36 -2.40
N HIS A 4 4.72 -4.52 -2.25
CA HIS A 4 3.29 -4.70 -2.47
C HIS A 4 2.60 -4.70 -1.11
N ILE A 5 1.62 -3.82 -0.96
CA ILE A 5 0.83 -3.71 0.26
C ILE A 5 -0.61 -4.08 -0.04
N LYS A 6 -1.14 -5.01 0.74
CA LYS A 6 -2.55 -5.37 0.70
C LYS A 6 -3.17 -4.97 2.03
N HIS A 7 -4.01 -3.95 2.02
CA HIS A 7 -4.72 -3.48 3.21
C HIS A 7 -6.18 -3.88 3.12
N THR A 8 -6.66 -4.58 4.13
CA THR A 8 -8.05 -5.03 4.21
C THR A 8 -8.69 -4.49 5.49
N HIS A 9 -9.91 -4.01 5.39
CA HIS A 9 -10.70 -3.58 6.55
C HIS A 9 -12.08 -4.22 6.50
N SER A 10 -12.75 -4.34 7.66
CA SER A 10 -14.10 -4.87 7.72
C SER A 10 -15.10 -3.84 7.19
N TRP A 11 -16.28 -4.30 6.78
CA TRP A 11 -17.35 -3.40 6.38
C TRP A 11 -17.78 -2.46 7.53
N GLU A 12 -17.63 -2.91 8.78
CA GLU A 12 -17.97 -2.12 9.96
C GLU A 12 -17.04 -0.93 10.17
N SER A 13 -15.77 -1.06 9.81
CA SER A 13 -14.77 -0.01 9.94
C SER A 13 -14.55 0.79 8.66
N CYS A 14 -15.28 0.45 7.59
CA CYS A 14 -15.15 1.11 6.29
C CYS A 14 -15.57 2.58 6.38
N PRO A 15 -14.70 3.54 6.00
CA PRO A 15 -15.04 4.96 6.08
C PRO A 15 -15.80 5.50 4.87
N TYR A 16 -16.30 4.63 4.00
CA TYR A 16 -16.88 5.02 2.70
C TYR A 16 -18.02 6.03 2.83
N HIS A 17 -18.85 5.90 3.86
CA HIS A 17 -20.01 6.77 4.07
C HIS A 17 -19.75 7.94 5.03
N ASP A 18 -18.49 8.11 5.46
CA ASP A 18 -18.09 9.18 6.37
C ASP A 18 -16.89 9.90 5.78
N ALA A 19 -17.16 11.06 5.15
CA ALA A 19 -16.12 11.83 4.45
C ALA A 19 -15.00 12.30 5.38
N ASP A 20 -15.33 12.71 6.60
CA ASP A 20 -14.32 13.18 7.56
C ASP A 20 -13.40 12.03 7.98
N ARG A 21 -14.00 10.86 8.26
CA ARG A 21 -13.25 9.68 8.62
C ARG A 21 -12.40 9.17 7.46
N ALA A 22 -12.92 9.23 6.23
CA ALA A 22 -12.16 8.86 5.03
C ALA A 22 -10.91 9.76 4.87
N ARG A 23 -11.05 11.07 5.11
CA ARG A 23 -9.92 11.98 5.05
C ARG A 23 -8.90 11.72 6.16
N GLU A 24 -9.36 11.37 7.36
CA GLU A 24 -8.48 11.10 8.52
C GLU A 24 -7.77 9.75 8.42
N THR A 25 -8.27 8.83 7.61
CA THR A 25 -7.69 7.50 7.41
C THR A 25 -6.94 7.44 6.08
N PHE A 26 -7.63 7.07 5.00
CA PHE A 26 -7.00 6.88 3.69
C PHE A 26 -6.45 8.19 3.10
N GLY A 27 -7.16 9.30 3.27
CA GLY A 27 -6.68 10.59 2.81
C GLY A 27 -5.36 10.98 3.46
N LYS A 28 -5.26 10.79 4.77
CA LYS A 28 -4.06 11.08 5.54
C LYS A 28 -2.90 10.15 5.18
N ALA A 29 -3.19 8.87 4.98
CA ALA A 29 -2.20 7.89 4.54
C ALA A 29 -1.64 8.26 3.16
N MET A 30 -2.50 8.59 2.21
CA MET A 30 -2.07 8.99 0.87
C MET A 30 -1.26 10.29 0.90
N ALA A 31 -1.69 11.28 1.69
CA ALA A 31 -0.92 12.52 1.86
C ALA A 31 0.46 12.25 2.46
N GLY A 32 0.54 11.36 3.45
CA GLY A 32 1.81 10.95 4.05
C GLY A 32 2.75 10.31 3.04
N ILE A 33 2.23 9.45 2.17
CA ILE A 33 3.02 8.85 1.09
C ILE A 33 3.52 9.94 0.14
N MET A 34 2.64 10.84 -0.29
CA MET A 34 2.99 11.89 -1.26
C MET A 34 3.98 12.92 -0.70
N GLU A 35 3.97 13.15 0.61
CA GLU A 35 4.88 14.08 1.27
C GLU A 35 6.20 13.43 1.70
N SER A 36 6.30 12.11 1.66
CA SER A 36 7.50 11.37 2.06
C SER A 36 8.40 11.08 0.87
N ASP A 37 9.52 10.41 1.15
CA ASP A 37 10.43 9.92 0.11
C ASP A 37 9.94 8.61 -0.54
N VAL A 38 8.80 8.10 -0.09
CA VAL A 38 8.20 6.88 -0.67
C VAL A 38 7.56 7.21 -2.00
N GLY A 39 7.92 6.45 -3.04
CA GLY A 39 7.34 6.61 -4.37
C GLY A 39 6.06 5.79 -4.52
N LEU A 40 4.99 6.42 -4.99
CA LEU A 40 3.74 5.72 -5.30
C LEU A 40 3.81 5.23 -6.75
N VAL A 41 3.91 3.92 -6.93
CA VAL A 41 3.95 3.28 -8.25
C VAL A 41 2.55 2.94 -8.75
N GLY A 42 1.69 2.46 -7.86
CA GLY A 42 0.31 2.14 -8.19
C GLY A 42 -0.57 2.06 -6.95
N ALA A 43 -1.85 2.35 -7.13
CA ALA A 43 -2.85 2.26 -6.07
C ALA A 43 -4.16 1.78 -6.69
N TYR A 44 -4.71 0.71 -6.15
CA TYR A 44 -5.93 0.08 -6.67
C TYR A 44 -6.81 -0.36 -5.51
N VAL A 45 -8.10 -0.42 -5.74
CA VAL A 45 -9.04 -0.86 -4.71
C VAL A 45 -10.03 -1.87 -5.27
N ASP A 46 -10.24 -2.94 -4.49
CA ASP A 46 -11.39 -3.84 -4.67
C ASP A 46 -12.42 -3.42 -3.63
N ALA A 47 -13.39 -2.60 -4.06
CA ALA A 47 -14.37 -2.01 -3.16
C ALA A 47 -15.26 -3.08 -2.51
N ALA A 48 -15.65 -4.10 -3.27
CA ALA A 48 -16.50 -5.17 -2.75
C ALA A 48 -15.82 -5.97 -1.63
N ALA A 49 -14.50 -6.16 -1.74
CA ALA A 49 -13.72 -6.90 -0.76
C ALA A 49 -13.14 -5.99 0.34
N HIS A 50 -13.40 -4.68 0.31
CA HIS A 50 -12.83 -3.70 1.23
C HIS A 50 -11.30 -3.81 1.32
N THR A 51 -10.65 -4.00 0.16
CA THR A 51 -9.22 -4.26 0.06
C THR A 51 -8.56 -3.24 -0.85
N THR A 52 -7.47 -2.65 -0.39
CA THR A 52 -6.65 -1.71 -1.14
C THR A 52 -5.31 -2.36 -1.46
N PHE A 53 -4.85 -2.20 -2.69
CA PHE A 53 -3.56 -2.69 -3.16
C PHE A 53 -2.67 -1.51 -3.51
N LEU A 54 -1.48 -1.46 -2.93
CA LEU A 54 -0.50 -0.41 -3.23
C LEU A 54 0.80 -1.04 -3.69
N ILE A 55 1.43 -0.40 -4.66
CA ILE A 55 2.83 -0.69 -5.01
C ILE A 55 3.62 0.56 -4.66
N LEU A 56 4.55 0.43 -3.74
CA LEU A 56 5.35 1.54 -3.24
C LEU A 56 6.83 1.26 -3.42
N ASP A 57 7.59 2.31 -3.75
CA ASP A 57 9.04 2.26 -3.78
C ASP A 57 9.56 2.95 -2.51
N ALA A 58 10.20 2.18 -1.65
CA ALA A 58 10.69 2.65 -0.35
C ALA A 58 12.05 2.02 -0.03
N THR A 59 12.77 2.61 0.89
CA THR A 59 14.06 2.06 1.34
C THR A 59 13.88 0.96 2.38
N SER A 60 12.77 0.96 3.10
CA SER A 60 12.49 -0.04 4.14
C SER A 60 11.00 -0.22 4.37
N ALA A 61 10.64 -1.35 4.95
CA ALA A 61 9.26 -1.60 5.37
C ALA A 61 8.81 -0.62 6.47
N SER A 62 9.74 -0.13 7.29
CA SER A 62 9.43 0.85 8.33
C SER A 62 8.84 2.14 7.79
N GLN A 63 9.35 2.62 6.64
CA GLN A 63 8.79 3.80 5.99
C GLN A 63 7.32 3.59 5.60
N ILE A 64 7.02 2.39 5.13
CA ILE A 64 5.65 2.03 4.70
C ILE A 64 4.74 1.95 5.92
N GLU A 65 5.18 1.35 7.01
CA GLU A 65 4.41 1.27 8.25
C GLU A 65 4.08 2.65 8.80
N GLU A 66 5.03 3.58 8.77
CA GLU A 66 4.80 4.96 9.17
C GLU A 66 3.75 5.65 8.30
N ALA A 67 3.86 5.47 6.98
CA ALA A 67 2.92 6.08 6.04
C ALA A 67 1.50 5.52 6.20
N LEU A 68 1.37 4.24 6.55
CA LEU A 68 0.08 3.57 6.70
C LEU A 68 -0.50 3.67 8.12
N ALA A 69 0.19 4.32 9.06
CA ALA A 69 -0.29 4.45 10.42
C ALA A 69 -1.74 4.92 10.53
N PRO A 70 -2.22 5.90 9.71
CA PRO A 70 -3.62 6.34 9.80
C PRO A 70 -4.67 5.27 9.49
N VAL A 71 -4.31 4.19 8.80
CA VAL A 71 -5.26 3.12 8.42
C VAL A 71 -5.03 1.81 9.17
N ILE A 72 -4.01 1.73 10.02
CA ILE A 72 -3.71 0.51 10.76
C ILE A 72 -4.84 0.14 11.72
N ASP A 73 -5.46 1.12 12.37
CA ASP A 73 -6.50 0.89 13.37
C ASP A 73 -7.83 0.42 12.79
N ILE A 74 -8.03 0.61 11.48
CA ILE A 74 -9.30 0.22 10.85
C ILE A 74 -9.21 -1.09 10.09
N GLY A 75 -8.04 -1.72 10.06
CA GLY A 75 -7.86 -2.97 9.33
C GLY A 75 -6.50 -3.56 9.59
N TRP A 76 -6.03 -4.33 8.62
CA TRP A 76 -4.69 -4.94 8.68
C TRP A 76 -4.04 -4.87 7.30
N ALA A 77 -2.71 -4.86 7.30
CA ALA A 77 -1.93 -4.79 6.08
C ALA A 77 -0.92 -5.92 6.00
N GLU A 78 -0.76 -6.45 4.80
CA GLU A 78 0.34 -7.34 4.45
C GLU A 78 1.29 -6.57 3.55
N THR A 79 2.55 -6.46 3.95
CA THR A 79 3.59 -5.78 3.19
C THR A 79 4.62 -6.80 2.75
N ARG A 80 4.85 -6.90 1.44
CA ARG A 80 5.78 -7.87 0.86
C ARG A 80 6.75 -7.17 -0.08
N PRO A 81 8.06 -7.44 0.02
CA PRO A 81 8.99 -6.98 -0.99
C PRO A 81 8.72 -7.73 -2.30
N VAL A 82 8.74 -6.98 -3.38
CA VAL A 82 8.50 -7.53 -4.72
C VAL A 82 9.56 -7.00 -5.68
N VAL A 83 9.75 -7.72 -6.79
CA VAL A 83 10.63 -7.29 -7.86
C VAL A 83 9.86 -7.30 -9.17
N ASP A 84 10.34 -6.51 -10.13
CA ASP A 84 9.75 -6.49 -11.46
C ASP A 84 9.93 -7.84 -12.13
N PHE A 85 8.85 -8.36 -12.73
CA PHE A 85 8.89 -9.66 -13.38
C PHE A 85 9.94 -9.72 -14.51
N ALA A 86 10.10 -8.62 -15.24
CA ALA A 86 11.10 -8.54 -16.29
C ALA A 86 12.52 -8.72 -15.74
N ASP A 87 12.81 -8.16 -14.54
CA ASP A 87 14.12 -8.33 -13.91
C ASP A 87 14.38 -9.80 -13.53
N VAL A 88 13.36 -10.52 -13.10
CA VAL A 88 13.47 -11.95 -12.81
C VAL A 88 13.75 -12.73 -14.08
N MET A 89 13.05 -12.42 -15.16
CA MET A 89 13.24 -13.07 -16.46
C MET A 89 14.64 -12.82 -17.02
N ASP A 90 15.13 -11.60 -16.88
CA ASP A 90 16.50 -11.26 -17.31
C ASP A 90 17.54 -12.08 -16.56
N ARG A 91 17.36 -12.27 -15.26
CA ARG A 91 18.27 -13.11 -14.45
C ARG A 91 18.21 -14.58 -14.84
N VAL A 92 17.05 -15.08 -15.15
CA VAL A 92 16.88 -16.47 -15.60
C VAL A 92 17.57 -16.68 -16.95
N THR A 93 17.41 -15.75 -17.89
CA THR A 93 18.04 -15.81 -19.20
C THR A 93 19.57 -15.70 -19.12
N ASP A 94 20.08 -14.81 -18.27
CA ASP A 94 21.52 -14.60 -18.11
C ASP A 94 22.23 -15.81 -17.51
N ASN A 95 21.50 -16.63 -16.75
CA ASN A 95 22.04 -17.83 -16.10
C ASN A 95 21.86 -19.11 -16.93
N SER A 96 21.27 -19.00 -18.10
CA SER A 96 21.08 -20.14 -19.01
C SER A 96 22.17 -20.19 -20.14
#